data_6a14d0b348c52a713ced040cabbb1771
#
_entry.id   6a14d0b348c52a713ced040cabbb1771
#
_cell.length_a   1.000
_cell.length_b   1.000
_cell.length_c   1.000
_cell.angle_alpha   90.00
_cell.angle_beta   90.00
_cell.angle_gamma   90.00
#
_symmetry.space_group_name_H-M   'P 1'
#
loop_
_entity.id
_entity.type
_entity.pdbx_description
1 polymer ?
#
loop_
_entity_poly.entity_id
_entity_poly.type
_entity_poly.pdbx_seq_one_letter_code
_entity_poly.pdbx_strand_id
1 'polypeptide(L)' 'MKEDETAKKQEKYSKMVLVKGYLRPDGTSYYVSIPKEIRDSLNLKGGEYFVMRAKKEKKRILMRVVELAADEE' A
#
# COMPACT_ATOMS: atom_id res chain seq x y z
N MET A 1 27.04 -9.73 -1.20
CA MET A 1 26.27 -10.61 -1.40
C MET A 1 24.89 -10.32 -1.04
N LYS A 2 24.58 -10.20 0.15
CA LYS A 2 23.28 -9.88 0.50
C LYS A 2 22.87 -8.55 0.01
N GLU A 3 23.77 -7.65 -0.10
CA GLU A 3 23.43 -6.38 -0.57
C GLU A 3 22.99 -6.41 -1.98
N ASP A 4 23.59 -7.26 -2.77
CA ASP A 4 23.20 -7.34 -4.13
C ASP A 4 21.81 -7.86 -4.26
N GLU A 5 21.46 -8.85 -3.48
CA GLU A 5 20.16 -9.37 -3.57
C GLU A 5 19.15 -8.36 -3.14
N THR A 6 19.47 -7.58 -2.14
CA THR A 6 18.58 -6.58 -1.69
C THR A 6 18.35 -5.56 -2.77
N ALA A 7 19.39 -5.18 -3.45
CA ALA A 7 19.25 -4.19 -4.48
C ALA A 7 18.36 -4.72 -5.59
N LYS A 8 18.52 -5.96 -5.96
CA LYS A 8 17.68 -6.49 -6.98
C LYS A 8 16.26 -6.53 -6.56
N LYS A 9 15.98 -6.87 -5.31
CA LYS A 9 14.64 -6.87 -4.87
C LYS A 9 14.08 -5.49 -4.89
N GLN A 10 14.88 -4.51 -4.57
CA GLN A 10 14.38 -3.16 -4.56
C GLN A 10 13.99 -2.69 -5.93
N GLU A 11 14.53 -3.27 -6.96
CA GLU A 11 14.13 -2.86 -8.26
C GLU A 11 12.68 -3.19 -8.52
N LYS A 12 12.15 -4.21 -7.89
CA LYS A 12 10.79 -4.59 -8.09
C LYS A 12 9.84 -3.76 -7.28
N TYR A 13 10.30 -3.10 -6.24
CA TYR A 13 9.44 -2.35 -5.36
C TYR A 13 9.76 -0.89 -5.41
N SER A 14 8.80 -0.08 -5.18
CA SER A 14 9.06 1.33 -5.10
C SER A 14 9.74 1.61 -3.78
N LYS A 15 10.24 2.82 -3.61
CA LYS A 15 10.88 3.23 -2.43
C LYS A 15 9.96 3.12 -1.26
N MET A 16 10.46 2.81 -0.10
CA MET A 16 9.65 2.79 1.09
C MET A 16 9.43 4.20 1.55
N VAL A 17 8.23 4.51 1.94
CA VAL A 17 7.86 5.84 2.34
C VAL A 17 7.24 5.81 3.71
N LEU A 18 7.58 6.77 4.54
CA LEU A 18 7.02 6.86 5.86
C LEU A 18 5.82 7.79 5.80
N VAL A 19 4.67 7.35 6.26
CA VAL A 19 3.49 8.18 6.27
C VAL A 19 2.88 8.14 7.65
N LYS A 20 2.13 9.15 7.98
CA LYS A 20 1.53 9.25 9.29
C LYS A 20 0.05 8.90 9.19
N GLY A 21 -0.44 8.18 10.18
CA GLY A 21 -1.84 7.86 10.23
C GLY A 21 -2.61 8.88 11.02
N TYR A 22 -3.88 9.00 10.70
CA TYR A 22 -4.73 9.96 11.37
C TYR A 22 -6.03 9.30 11.82
N LEU A 23 -6.39 9.51 13.06
CA LEU A 23 -7.63 9.01 13.57
C LEU A 23 -8.61 10.16 13.53
N ARG A 24 -9.80 9.94 12.99
CA ARG A 24 -10.78 11.02 12.94
C ARG A 24 -11.18 11.40 14.36
N PRO A 25 -11.49 12.66 14.61
CA PRO A 25 -11.79 13.10 15.96
C PRO A 25 -12.94 12.34 16.60
N ASP A 26 -13.90 11.88 15.80
CA ASP A 26 -15.00 11.15 16.36
C ASP A 26 -14.68 9.67 16.55
N GLY A 27 -13.46 9.25 16.22
CA GLY A 27 -13.06 7.87 16.42
C GLY A 27 -13.63 6.88 15.44
N THR A 28 -14.25 7.34 14.37
CA THR A 28 -14.89 6.42 13.45
C THR A 28 -13.99 5.85 12.41
N SER A 29 -12.90 6.49 12.07
CA SER A 29 -12.03 5.94 11.05
C SER A 29 -10.59 6.37 11.23
N TYR A 30 -9.72 5.56 10.71
CA TYR A 30 -8.31 5.80 10.78
C TYR A 30 -7.79 5.73 9.36
N TYR A 31 -6.98 6.67 8.93
CA TYR A 31 -6.54 6.65 7.54
C TYR A 31 -5.13 7.16 7.39
N VAL A 32 -4.52 6.78 6.28
CA VAL A 32 -3.21 7.27 5.89
C VAL A 32 -3.31 7.64 4.44
N SER A 33 -2.45 8.55 4.00
CA SER A 33 -2.42 8.93 2.61
C SER A 33 -1.47 8.04 1.86
N ILE A 34 -1.80 7.69 0.66
CA ILE A 34 -0.89 6.95 -0.19
C ILE A 34 -0.08 7.98 -0.97
N PRO A 35 1.23 8.00 -0.79
CA PRO A 35 2.05 9.02 -1.41
C PRO A 35 2.04 8.94 -2.93
N LYS A 36 2.35 10.06 -3.54
CA LYS A 36 2.32 10.13 -4.98
C LYS A 36 3.23 9.11 -5.63
N GLU A 37 4.40 8.86 -5.06
CA GLU A 37 5.30 7.89 -5.63
C GLU A 37 4.67 6.53 -5.74
N ILE A 38 3.94 6.13 -4.71
CA ILE A 38 3.32 4.82 -4.73
C ILE A 38 2.12 4.82 -5.65
N ARG A 39 1.34 5.90 -5.65
CA ARG A 39 0.21 5.97 -6.54
C ARG A 39 0.66 5.86 -7.99
N ASP A 40 1.77 6.52 -8.34
CA ASP A 40 2.27 6.49 -9.69
C ASP A 40 2.81 5.12 -10.04
N SER A 41 3.51 4.48 -9.12
CA SER A 41 4.04 3.16 -9.38
C SER A 41 2.96 2.15 -9.67
N LEU A 42 1.83 2.28 -9.00
CA LEU A 42 0.75 1.35 -9.17
C LEU A 42 -0.32 1.88 -10.10
N ASN A 43 -0.11 3.06 -10.64
CA ASN A 43 -1.03 3.65 -11.58
C ASN A 43 -2.43 3.79 -10.99
N LEU A 44 -2.50 4.25 -9.76
CA LEU A 44 -3.78 4.42 -9.10
C LEU A 44 -4.43 5.72 -9.53
N LYS A 45 -5.66 5.66 -9.98
CA LYS A 45 -6.33 6.82 -10.48
C LYS A 45 -7.52 7.26 -9.66
N GLY A 46 -7.97 6.44 -8.77
CA GLY A 46 -9.13 6.76 -7.95
C GLY A 46 -10.23 5.77 -8.23
N GLY A 47 -10.86 5.31 -7.22
CA GLY A 47 -11.93 4.35 -7.40
C GLY A 47 -11.52 2.91 -7.31
N GLU A 48 -10.24 2.64 -7.17
CA GLU A 48 -9.80 1.27 -7.06
C GLU A 48 -10.20 0.71 -5.71
N TYR A 49 -10.30 -0.60 -5.62
CA TYR A 49 -10.59 -1.25 -4.36
C TYR A 49 -9.34 -1.90 -3.82
N PHE A 50 -9.29 -2.07 -2.53
CA PHE A 50 -8.13 -2.67 -1.89
C PHE A 50 -8.57 -3.74 -0.91
N VAL A 51 -7.77 -4.77 -0.82
CA VAL A 51 -7.97 -5.81 0.18
C VAL A 51 -6.91 -5.58 1.24
N MET A 52 -7.29 -5.58 2.48
CA MET A 52 -6.37 -5.37 3.57
C MET A 52 -6.50 -6.45 4.60
N ARG A 53 -5.38 -6.82 5.21
CA ARG A 53 -5.44 -7.73 6.31
C ARG A 53 -4.38 -7.37 7.33
N ALA A 54 -4.65 -7.67 8.57
CA ALA A 54 -3.77 -7.36 9.66
C ALA A 54 -3.00 -8.57 10.13
N LYS A 55 -1.72 -8.40 10.38
CA LYS A 55 -0.93 -9.41 11.00
C LYS A 55 -0.61 -8.93 12.38
N LYS A 56 -1.39 -9.37 13.35
CA LYS A 56 -1.29 -8.88 14.68
C LYS A 56 0.05 -9.10 15.32
N GLU A 57 0.59 -10.26 15.23
CA GLU A 57 1.83 -10.54 15.87
C GLU A 57 2.97 -9.71 15.35
N LYS A 58 2.93 -9.27 14.12
CA LYS A 58 4.00 -8.50 13.59
C LYS A 58 3.66 -7.03 13.44
N LYS A 59 2.46 -6.68 13.84
CA LYS A 59 1.98 -5.32 13.75
C LYS A 59 2.14 -4.81 12.34
N ARG A 60 1.61 -5.54 11.37
CA ARG A 60 1.69 -5.17 9.98
C ARG A 60 0.34 -5.11 9.34
N ILE A 61 0.20 -4.27 8.34
CA ILE A 61 -0.98 -4.24 7.51
C ILE A 61 -0.54 -4.61 6.12
N LEU A 62 -1.18 -5.62 5.55
CA LEU A 62 -0.91 -6.02 4.19
C LEU A 62 -2.05 -5.54 3.33
N MET A 63 -1.72 -4.96 2.19
CA MET A 63 -2.72 -4.36 1.35
C MET A 63 -2.39 -4.57 -0.10
N ARG A 64 -3.39 -4.79 -0.93
CA ARG A 64 -3.15 -4.87 -2.35
C ARG A 64 -4.34 -4.37 -3.12
N VAL A 65 -4.12 -3.95 -4.33
CA VAL A 65 -5.16 -3.43 -5.17
C VAL A 65 -5.93 -4.56 -5.81
N VAL A 66 -7.24 -4.41 -5.87
CA VAL A 66 -8.07 -5.40 -6.51
C VAL A 66 -8.61 -4.79 -7.77
N GLU A 67 -8.45 -5.48 -8.89
CA GLU A 67 -8.96 -4.96 -10.12
C GLU A 67 -10.27 -5.57 -10.45
N LEU A 68 -11.33 -4.89 -10.08
CA LEU A 68 -12.63 -5.42 -10.30
C LEU A 68 -13.13 -5.20 -11.68
N ALA A 69 -12.62 -4.21 -12.31
CA ALA A 69 -13.13 -3.90 -13.62
C ALA A 69 -12.95 -5.03 -14.58
N ALA A 70 -11.91 -5.76 -14.40
CA ALA A 70 -11.68 -6.83 -15.29
C ALA A 70 -12.81 -7.80 -15.23
N ASP A 71 -13.46 -7.82 -14.16
CA ASP A 71 -14.47 -8.74 -14.03
C ASP A 71 -15.60 -8.48 -14.86
N GLU A 72 -15.93 -7.32 -15.07
CA GLU A 72 -17.03 -7.03 -15.77
C GLU A 72 -17.01 -7.29 -17.11
N GLU A 73 -15.98 -7.42 -17.64
CA GLU A 73 -16.00 -7.64 -18.99
C GLU A 73 -16.16 -8.94 -19.33
#